data_e9daf858c0004076c20e83d098821cd4
#
_entry.id   e9daf858c0004076c20e83d098821cd4
#
_cell.length_a   1.000
_cell.length_b   1.000
_cell.length_c   1.000
_cell.angle_alpha   90.00
_cell.angle_beta   90.00
_cell.angle_gamma   90.00
#
_symmetry.space_group_name_H-M   'P 1'
#
loop_
_entity.id
_entity.type
_entity.pdbx_description
1 polymer ?
#
loop_
_entity_poly.entity_id
_entity_poly.type
_entity_poly.pdbx_seq_one_letter_code
_entity_poly.pdbx_strand_id
1 'polypeptide(L)'
;MLFRSLTHKFYQGKVPACGPLAEAEQEVVKEIATFPERIGRSIETYRFREALAEMMNLARLGNKYLTDREPWKLVKTDPELTATAMNLSLQICANLAVLCAPFLPFTADKLHRMLSLQALGWQDAGRADLLMAGHRIAQPELLFEQISDETIQAQVDKLLKTKEQNALNAWQPAEVKPNVTIDDFGKMDIRVATILECTKVPKADKLLQFKLDDGTGNPRTIVSGIAKYYTEPEKLVGRQVCFIANFPPRKLKGVESQGMILSAEDKDGRLVLLTPSDVVAPGCNIG
;
A
#
# COMPACT_ATOMS: atom_id res chain seq x y z
N MET A 1 -23.50 -7.32 17.48
CA MET A 1 -24.56 -7.90 16.61
C MET A 1 -25.50 -8.82 17.35
N LEU A 2 -25.01 -9.67 18.25
CA LEU A 2 -25.79 -10.68 18.98
C LEU A 2 -27.01 -10.07 19.70
N PHE A 3 -26.85 -8.97 20.45
CA PHE A 3 -27.93 -8.31 21.22
C PHE A 3 -29.06 -7.78 20.34
N ARG A 4 -28.83 -7.34 19.10
CA ARG A 4 -29.90 -6.87 18.22
C ARG A 4 -30.75 -8.02 17.70
N SER A 5 -30.09 -9.13 17.32
CA SER A 5 -30.82 -10.35 16.98
C SER A 5 -31.60 -10.88 18.17
N LEU A 6 -31.05 -10.79 19.40
CA LEU A 6 -31.74 -11.16 20.63
C LEU A 6 -32.91 -10.24 20.94
N THR A 7 -32.78 -8.91 20.68
CA THR A 7 -33.89 -7.95 20.86
C THR A 7 -35.05 -8.27 19.93
N HIS A 8 -34.80 -8.61 18.67
CA HIS A 8 -35.86 -9.04 17.77
C HIS A 8 -36.48 -10.37 18.23
N LYS A 9 -35.67 -11.31 18.67
CA LYS A 9 -36.13 -12.63 19.12
C LYS A 9 -36.96 -12.58 20.39
N PHE A 10 -36.53 -11.79 21.39
CA PHE A 10 -37.14 -11.78 22.72
C PHE A 10 -38.13 -10.64 22.94
N TYR A 11 -37.93 -9.49 22.26
CA TYR A 11 -38.68 -8.25 22.48
C TYR A 11 -39.30 -7.71 21.19
N GLN A 12 -39.40 -8.49 20.13
CA GLN A 12 -40.03 -8.10 18.85
C GLN A 12 -39.45 -6.82 18.24
N GLY A 13 -38.13 -6.59 18.42
CA GLY A 13 -37.44 -5.40 17.95
C GLY A 13 -37.73 -4.13 18.75
N LYS A 14 -38.31 -4.24 19.95
CA LYS A 14 -38.52 -3.11 20.87
C LYS A 14 -37.46 -3.11 21.97
N VAL A 15 -36.99 -1.93 22.32
CA VAL A 15 -36.09 -1.73 23.48
C VAL A 15 -36.85 -2.10 24.76
N PRO A 16 -36.40 -3.07 25.57
CA PRO A 16 -37.05 -3.42 26.81
C PRO A 16 -36.90 -2.29 27.85
N ALA A 17 -37.77 -2.28 28.84
CA ALA A 17 -37.62 -1.39 29.98
C ALA A 17 -36.38 -1.75 30.79
N CYS A 18 -35.68 -0.76 31.30
CA CYS A 18 -34.60 -0.95 32.25
C CYS A 18 -35.19 -1.08 33.66
N GLY A 19 -34.90 -2.19 34.32
CA GLY A 19 -35.26 -2.41 35.72
C GLY A 19 -34.29 -1.73 36.70
N PRO A 20 -34.39 -2.02 37.99
CA PRO A 20 -33.44 -1.53 39.00
C PRO A 20 -32.00 -1.95 38.65
N LEU A 21 -31.07 -1.00 38.76
CA LEU A 21 -29.66 -1.20 38.46
C LEU A 21 -28.95 -1.79 39.70
N ALA A 22 -28.48 -3.02 39.62
CA ALA A 22 -27.56 -3.57 40.60
C ALA A 22 -26.17 -2.89 40.48
N GLU A 23 -25.27 -3.20 41.40
CA GLU A 23 -23.93 -2.58 41.45
C GLU A 23 -23.17 -2.67 40.10
N ALA A 24 -23.19 -3.87 39.49
CA ALA A 24 -22.51 -4.10 38.21
C ALA A 24 -23.11 -3.27 37.05
N GLU A 25 -24.42 -3.07 37.00
CA GLU A 25 -25.07 -2.20 36.02
C GLU A 25 -24.75 -0.73 36.27
N GLN A 26 -24.68 -0.31 37.52
CA GLN A 26 -24.28 1.05 37.88
C GLN A 26 -22.83 1.34 37.47
N GLU A 27 -21.92 0.37 37.64
CA GLU A 27 -20.53 0.50 37.16
C GLU A 27 -20.46 0.68 35.63
N VAL A 28 -21.20 -0.16 34.89
CA VAL A 28 -21.27 -0.03 33.42
C VAL A 28 -21.78 1.33 33.00
N VAL A 29 -22.84 1.86 33.65
CA VAL A 29 -23.37 3.20 33.34
C VAL A 29 -22.33 4.28 33.64
N LYS A 30 -21.63 4.19 34.78
CA LYS A 30 -20.54 5.11 35.13
C LYS A 30 -19.42 5.08 34.10
N GLU A 31 -19.04 3.89 33.67
CA GLU A 31 -17.96 3.73 32.69
C GLU A 31 -18.35 4.30 31.31
N ILE A 32 -19.57 4.05 30.84
CA ILE A 32 -20.11 4.65 29.58
C ILE A 32 -19.95 6.17 29.62
N ALA A 33 -20.26 6.81 30.75
CA ALA A 33 -20.19 8.27 30.90
C ALA A 33 -18.77 8.85 30.74
N THR A 34 -17.72 8.07 30.92
CA THR A 34 -16.33 8.54 30.81
C THR A 34 -15.78 8.55 29.39
N PHE A 35 -16.34 7.75 28.48
CA PHE A 35 -15.79 7.59 27.14
C PHE A 35 -15.80 8.86 26.27
N PRO A 36 -16.86 9.70 26.26
CA PRO A 36 -16.87 10.90 25.43
C PRO A 36 -15.71 11.84 25.74
N GLU A 37 -15.40 12.05 27.01
CA GLU A 37 -14.29 12.90 27.44
C GLU A 37 -12.94 12.27 27.08
N ARG A 38 -12.72 10.99 27.36
CA ARG A 38 -11.47 10.26 27.07
C ARG A 38 -11.16 10.25 25.58
N ILE A 39 -12.16 9.95 24.74
CA ILE A 39 -12.01 9.92 23.29
C ILE A 39 -11.83 11.34 22.77
N GLY A 40 -12.68 12.29 23.18
CA GLY A 40 -12.63 13.68 22.75
C GLY A 40 -11.29 14.33 23.05
N ARG A 41 -10.80 14.20 24.29
CA ARG A 41 -9.48 14.72 24.70
C ARG A 41 -8.34 14.14 23.87
N SER A 42 -8.39 12.85 23.56
CA SER A 42 -7.38 12.21 22.73
C SER A 42 -7.40 12.72 21.28
N ILE A 43 -8.60 13.00 20.72
CA ILE A 43 -8.75 13.62 19.39
C ILE A 43 -8.21 15.04 19.40
N GLU A 44 -8.59 15.87 20.36
CA GLU A 44 -8.17 17.27 20.48
C GLU A 44 -6.67 17.44 20.66
N THR A 45 -6.01 16.45 21.28
CA THR A 45 -4.55 16.42 21.44
C THR A 45 -3.84 15.65 20.31
N TYR A 46 -4.52 15.36 19.20
CA TYR A 46 -3.99 14.64 18.02
C TYR A 46 -3.50 13.21 18.30
N ARG A 47 -3.97 12.58 19.37
CA ARG A 47 -3.64 11.19 19.72
C ARG A 47 -4.65 10.21 19.13
N PHE A 48 -4.79 10.20 17.82
CA PHE A 48 -5.84 9.43 17.12
C PHE A 48 -5.80 7.93 17.38
N ARG A 49 -4.59 7.36 17.54
CA ARG A 49 -4.44 5.94 17.86
C ARG A 49 -5.00 5.60 19.25
N GLU A 50 -4.79 6.47 20.23
CA GLU A 50 -5.31 6.35 21.59
C GLU A 50 -6.84 6.52 21.59
N ALA A 51 -7.32 7.54 20.90
CA ALA A 51 -8.77 7.78 20.75
C ALA A 51 -9.49 6.57 20.12
N LEU A 52 -8.91 5.98 19.07
CA LEU A 52 -9.46 4.76 18.46
C LEU A 52 -9.45 3.58 19.45
N ALA A 53 -8.38 3.42 20.24
CA ALA A 53 -8.31 2.36 21.25
C ALA A 53 -9.39 2.52 22.31
N GLU A 54 -9.66 3.75 22.77
CA GLU A 54 -10.73 4.04 23.72
C GLU A 54 -12.13 3.76 23.14
N MET A 55 -12.38 4.12 21.90
CA MET A 55 -13.63 3.76 21.21
C MET A 55 -13.79 2.22 21.13
N MET A 56 -12.74 1.50 20.84
CA MET A 56 -12.75 0.05 20.87
C MET A 56 -12.94 -0.53 22.28
N ASN A 57 -12.49 0.17 23.33
CA ASN A 57 -12.72 -0.22 24.71
C ASN A 57 -14.20 -0.15 25.07
N LEU A 58 -14.93 0.85 24.58
CA LEU A 58 -16.40 0.89 24.73
C LEU A 58 -17.08 -0.32 24.07
N ALA A 59 -16.62 -0.74 22.88
CA ALA A 59 -17.15 -1.94 22.24
C ALA A 59 -16.81 -3.22 23.04
N ARG A 60 -15.61 -3.29 23.64
CA ARG A 60 -15.20 -4.40 24.51
C ARG A 60 -16.03 -4.44 25.80
N LEU A 61 -16.32 -3.27 26.41
CA LEU A 61 -17.22 -3.16 27.56
C LEU A 61 -18.58 -3.81 27.25
N GLY A 62 -19.18 -3.44 26.10
CA GLY A 62 -20.47 -4.02 25.69
C GLY A 62 -20.43 -5.52 25.47
N ASN A 63 -19.38 -6.03 24.82
CA ASN A 63 -19.22 -7.46 24.61
C ASN A 63 -19.01 -8.22 25.94
N LYS A 64 -18.17 -7.69 26.81
CA LYS A 64 -17.92 -8.28 28.13
C LYS A 64 -19.21 -8.31 28.95
N TYR A 65 -19.91 -7.18 29.07
CA TYR A 65 -21.15 -7.09 29.83
C TYR A 65 -22.21 -8.08 29.32
N LEU A 66 -22.40 -8.18 28.00
CA LEU A 66 -23.33 -9.13 27.40
C LEU A 66 -22.94 -10.58 27.68
N THR A 67 -21.64 -10.89 27.66
CA THR A 67 -21.11 -12.24 27.95
C THR A 67 -21.29 -12.57 29.43
N ASP A 68 -21.00 -11.65 30.33
CA ASP A 68 -21.10 -11.87 31.78
C ASP A 68 -22.56 -12.04 32.22
N ARG A 69 -23.51 -11.37 31.56
CA ARG A 69 -24.95 -11.48 31.87
C ARG A 69 -25.68 -12.60 31.16
N GLU A 70 -25.15 -13.16 30.10
CA GLU A 70 -25.72 -14.28 29.33
C GLU A 70 -27.25 -14.20 29.15
N PRO A 71 -27.84 -13.10 28.62
CA PRO A 71 -29.29 -12.90 28.59
C PRO A 71 -30.06 -14.03 27.87
N TRP A 72 -29.41 -14.74 26.97
CA TRP A 72 -29.99 -15.91 26.28
C TRP A 72 -30.25 -17.10 27.20
N LYS A 73 -29.56 -17.17 28.33
CA LYS A 73 -29.80 -18.19 29.37
C LYS A 73 -30.86 -17.69 30.38
N LEU A 74 -30.75 -16.41 30.75
CA LEU A 74 -31.59 -15.83 31.81
C LEU A 74 -33.02 -15.51 31.37
N VAL A 75 -33.33 -15.44 30.08
CA VAL A 75 -34.65 -15.01 29.56
C VAL A 75 -35.84 -15.77 30.16
N LYS A 76 -35.66 -17.00 30.61
CA LYS A 76 -36.71 -17.83 31.24
C LYS A 76 -36.69 -17.82 32.76
N THR A 77 -35.55 -17.54 33.37
CA THR A 77 -35.33 -17.64 34.82
C THR A 77 -35.39 -16.30 35.51
N ASP A 78 -34.90 -15.26 34.85
CA ASP A 78 -34.90 -13.87 35.32
C ASP A 78 -35.19 -12.88 34.16
N PRO A 79 -36.46 -12.67 33.79
CA PRO A 79 -36.86 -11.78 32.73
C PRO A 79 -36.52 -10.32 33.00
N GLU A 80 -36.51 -9.87 34.24
CA GLU A 80 -36.24 -8.47 34.63
C GLU A 80 -34.76 -8.13 34.43
N LEU A 81 -33.86 -9.00 34.94
CA LEU A 81 -32.43 -8.84 34.69
C LEU A 81 -32.10 -8.96 33.21
N THR A 82 -32.77 -9.86 32.49
CA THR A 82 -32.62 -9.99 31.04
C THR A 82 -33.01 -8.69 30.31
N ALA A 83 -34.15 -8.07 30.70
CA ALA A 83 -34.61 -6.80 30.11
C ALA A 83 -33.59 -5.69 30.36
N THR A 84 -33.08 -5.58 31.59
CA THR A 84 -32.04 -4.60 31.96
C THR A 84 -30.76 -4.82 31.20
N ALA A 85 -30.26 -6.06 31.09
CA ALA A 85 -29.06 -6.38 30.35
C ALA A 85 -29.19 -6.05 28.85
N MET A 86 -30.34 -6.32 28.25
CA MET A 86 -30.62 -6.02 26.86
C MET A 86 -30.76 -4.50 26.64
N ASN A 87 -31.40 -3.77 27.56
CA ASN A 87 -31.49 -2.32 27.48
C ASN A 87 -30.09 -1.68 27.50
N LEU A 88 -29.29 -1.96 28.53
CA LEU A 88 -27.94 -1.37 28.66
C LEU A 88 -27.02 -1.74 27.46
N SER A 89 -27.12 -2.96 26.96
CA SER A 89 -26.37 -3.33 25.74
C SER A 89 -26.77 -2.49 24.54
N LEU A 90 -28.04 -2.12 24.40
CA LEU A 90 -28.53 -1.24 23.35
C LEU A 90 -28.07 0.21 23.56
N GLN A 91 -28.03 0.68 24.83
CA GLN A 91 -27.48 2.01 25.15
C GLN A 91 -25.99 2.11 24.81
N ILE A 92 -25.20 1.07 25.07
CA ILE A 92 -23.79 1.01 24.65
C ILE A 92 -23.68 1.12 23.13
N CYS A 93 -24.56 0.47 22.38
CA CYS A 93 -24.57 0.58 20.90
C CYS A 93 -24.99 1.95 20.40
N ALA A 94 -25.91 2.63 21.09
CA ALA A 94 -26.25 4.00 20.75
C ALA A 94 -25.07 4.95 20.98
N ASN A 95 -24.33 4.78 22.06
CA ASN A 95 -23.10 5.51 22.31
C ASN A 95 -22.01 5.20 21.27
N LEU A 96 -21.85 3.92 20.87
CA LEU A 96 -20.94 3.57 19.79
C LEU A 96 -21.32 4.20 18.46
N ALA A 97 -22.63 4.33 18.16
CA ALA A 97 -23.08 5.00 16.92
C ALA A 97 -22.60 6.45 16.84
N VAL A 98 -22.52 7.15 17.99
CA VAL A 98 -22.00 8.52 18.05
C VAL A 98 -20.48 8.54 18.08
N LEU A 99 -19.85 7.80 19.00
CA LEU A 99 -18.44 7.92 19.31
C LEU A 99 -17.53 7.27 18.24
N CYS A 100 -18.06 6.37 17.39
CA CYS A 100 -17.26 5.81 16.29
C CYS A 100 -17.28 6.68 15.01
N ALA A 101 -18.15 7.71 14.93
CA ALA A 101 -18.29 8.53 13.72
C ALA A 101 -16.97 9.16 13.22
N PRO A 102 -16.08 9.70 14.08
CA PRO A 102 -14.81 10.24 13.62
C PRO A 102 -13.86 9.22 12.97
N PHE A 103 -14.00 7.93 13.27
CA PHE A 103 -13.13 6.86 12.82
C PHE A 103 -13.77 6.00 11.73
N LEU A 104 -15.05 5.71 11.89
CA LEU A 104 -15.81 4.77 11.06
C LEU A 104 -17.16 5.40 10.66
N PRO A 105 -17.19 6.49 9.87
CA PRO A 105 -18.40 7.23 9.58
C PRO A 105 -19.50 6.37 8.95
N PHE A 106 -19.18 5.52 7.99
CA PHE A 106 -20.16 4.63 7.36
C PHE A 106 -20.75 3.59 8.32
N THR A 107 -19.94 3.14 9.30
CA THR A 107 -20.40 2.21 10.34
C THR A 107 -21.29 2.94 11.35
N ALA A 108 -20.96 4.19 11.70
CA ALA A 108 -21.81 5.05 12.50
C ALA A 108 -23.18 5.24 11.85
N ASP A 109 -23.23 5.59 10.57
CA ASP A 109 -24.47 5.74 9.81
C ASP A 109 -25.29 4.46 9.77
N LYS A 110 -24.63 3.29 9.58
CA LYS A 110 -25.31 2.00 9.67
C LYS A 110 -25.89 1.76 11.05
N LEU A 111 -25.16 2.05 12.13
CA LEU A 111 -25.63 1.90 13.50
C LEU A 111 -26.81 2.83 13.79
N HIS A 112 -26.76 4.09 13.38
CA HIS A 112 -27.87 5.04 13.51
C HIS A 112 -29.14 4.52 12.82
N ARG A 113 -29.05 4.07 11.57
CA ARG A 113 -30.20 3.50 10.85
C ARG A 113 -30.74 2.24 11.53
N MET A 114 -29.85 1.34 11.91
CA MET A 114 -30.22 0.09 12.54
C MET A 114 -30.84 0.24 13.91
N LEU A 115 -30.46 1.25 14.66
CA LEU A 115 -31.06 1.57 15.97
C LEU A 115 -32.24 2.54 15.81
N SER A 116 -32.56 2.99 14.58
CA SER A 116 -33.58 4.01 14.30
C SER A 116 -33.41 5.25 15.17
N LEU A 117 -32.14 5.64 15.40
CA LEU A 117 -31.80 6.80 16.21
C LEU A 117 -32.15 8.09 15.46
N GLN A 118 -32.67 9.08 16.18
CA GLN A 118 -32.67 10.45 15.71
C GLN A 118 -31.24 10.98 15.68
N ALA A 119 -31.01 12.13 15.06
CA ALA A 119 -29.69 12.75 15.00
C ALA A 119 -29.18 13.01 16.44
N LEU A 120 -28.18 12.25 16.86
CA LEU A 120 -27.44 12.41 18.11
C LEU A 120 -26.11 13.07 17.83
N GLY A 121 -25.76 14.07 18.65
CA GLY A 121 -24.46 14.71 18.60
C GLY A 121 -23.49 14.18 19.67
N TRP A 122 -22.26 14.68 19.63
CA TRP A 122 -21.25 14.32 20.64
C TRP A 122 -21.67 14.60 22.08
N GLN A 123 -22.44 15.66 22.28
CA GLN A 123 -23.02 16.10 23.59
C GLN A 123 -24.01 15.09 24.17
N ASP A 124 -24.58 14.23 23.34
CA ASP A 124 -25.54 13.20 23.79
C ASP A 124 -24.84 11.92 24.24
N ALA A 125 -23.58 11.74 23.84
CA ALA A 125 -22.82 10.56 24.20
C ALA A 125 -22.51 10.49 25.71
N GLY A 126 -22.29 9.29 26.21
CA GLY A 126 -22.04 9.04 27.62
C GLY A 126 -23.31 8.76 28.45
N ARG A 127 -24.49 8.85 27.84
CA ARG A 127 -25.77 8.60 28.50
C ARG A 127 -26.24 7.16 28.35
N ALA A 128 -26.98 6.67 29.34
CA ALA A 128 -27.56 5.32 29.30
C ALA A 128 -29.10 5.36 29.09
N ASP A 129 -29.61 6.47 28.55
CA ASP A 129 -31.03 6.70 28.26
C ASP A 129 -31.29 7.24 26.84
N LEU A 130 -30.36 6.97 25.89
CA LEU A 130 -30.49 7.39 24.51
C LEU A 130 -31.64 6.70 23.77
N LEU A 131 -31.92 5.47 24.14
CA LEU A 131 -33.01 4.65 23.61
C LEU A 131 -34.08 4.45 24.68
N MET A 132 -35.26 5.02 24.49
CA MET A 132 -36.38 4.86 25.40
C MET A 132 -36.97 3.46 25.35
N ALA A 133 -37.53 2.99 26.46
CA ALA A 133 -38.30 1.75 26.49
C ALA A 133 -39.44 1.78 25.45
N GLY A 134 -39.62 0.69 24.72
CA GLY A 134 -40.58 0.57 23.63
C GLY A 134 -40.10 1.10 22.26
N HIS A 135 -38.96 1.82 22.22
CA HIS A 135 -38.36 2.27 20.95
C HIS A 135 -38.13 1.10 20.00
N ARG A 136 -38.51 1.24 18.73
CA ARG A 136 -38.33 0.19 17.72
C ARG A 136 -37.00 0.34 17.01
N ILE A 137 -36.25 -0.75 16.96
CA ILE A 137 -35.02 -0.86 16.18
C ILE A 137 -35.28 -1.57 14.85
N ALA A 138 -34.54 -1.17 13.80
CA ALA A 138 -34.63 -1.79 12.47
C ALA A 138 -34.00 -3.19 12.45
N GLN A 139 -34.24 -3.91 11.36
CA GLN A 139 -33.67 -5.27 11.17
C GLN A 139 -32.15 -5.26 11.25
N PRO A 140 -31.53 -6.32 11.83
CA PRO A 140 -30.08 -6.41 11.96
C PRO A 140 -29.42 -6.64 10.62
N GLU A 141 -28.38 -5.83 10.32
CA GLU A 141 -27.49 -6.01 9.18
C GLU A 141 -26.06 -6.33 9.64
N LEU A 142 -25.27 -6.95 8.79
CA LEU A 142 -23.84 -7.11 9.03
C LEU A 142 -23.15 -5.75 8.93
N LEU A 143 -22.41 -5.35 9.97
CA LEU A 143 -21.62 -4.11 9.95
C LEU A 143 -20.40 -4.24 9.04
N PHE A 144 -19.76 -5.40 9.06
CA PHE A 144 -18.56 -5.72 8.30
C PHE A 144 -18.72 -7.05 7.60
N GLU A 145 -18.23 -7.11 6.37
CA GLU A 145 -18.10 -8.34 5.58
C GLU A 145 -16.65 -8.80 5.62
N GLN A 146 -16.43 -10.09 5.50
CA GLN A 146 -15.09 -10.63 5.34
C GLN A 146 -14.58 -10.28 3.94
N ILE A 147 -13.41 -9.66 3.88
CA ILE A 147 -12.76 -9.34 2.61
C ILE A 147 -12.13 -10.64 2.09
N SER A 148 -12.49 -11.04 0.86
CA SER A 148 -11.92 -12.23 0.25
C SER A 148 -10.52 -11.98 -0.30
N ASP A 149 -9.72 -13.06 -0.42
CA ASP A 149 -8.37 -13.00 -0.96
C ASP A 149 -8.36 -12.49 -2.42
N GLU A 150 -9.39 -12.81 -3.21
CA GLU A 150 -9.54 -12.31 -4.58
C GLU A 150 -9.70 -10.78 -4.60
N THR A 151 -10.45 -10.23 -3.66
CA THR A 151 -10.61 -8.77 -3.53
C THR A 151 -9.30 -8.09 -3.15
N ILE A 152 -8.52 -8.71 -2.25
CA ILE A 152 -7.19 -8.23 -1.87
C ILE A 152 -6.26 -8.27 -3.09
N GLN A 153 -6.22 -9.40 -3.81
CA GLN A 153 -5.36 -9.56 -4.99
C GLN A 153 -5.71 -8.53 -6.08
N ALA A 154 -6.99 -8.30 -6.34
CA ALA A 154 -7.43 -7.29 -7.30
C ALA A 154 -6.92 -5.87 -6.96
N GLN A 155 -6.85 -5.51 -5.67
CA GLN A 155 -6.30 -4.22 -5.24
C GLN A 155 -4.77 -4.19 -5.37
N VAL A 156 -4.07 -5.28 -5.05
CA VAL A 156 -2.63 -5.41 -5.26
C VAL A 156 -2.28 -5.24 -6.74
N ASP A 157 -2.98 -5.93 -7.62
CA ASP A 157 -2.77 -5.85 -9.08
C ASP A 157 -3.02 -4.42 -9.61
N LYS A 158 -4.05 -3.74 -9.10
CA LYS A 158 -4.32 -2.34 -9.43
C LYS A 158 -3.19 -1.42 -8.99
N LEU A 159 -2.64 -1.61 -7.80
CA LEU A 159 -1.50 -0.84 -7.29
C LEU A 159 -0.24 -1.06 -8.13
N LEU A 160 0.05 -2.31 -8.49
CA LEU A 160 1.19 -2.65 -9.34
C LEU A 160 1.08 -2.00 -10.73
N LYS A 161 -0.08 -2.10 -11.38
CA LYS A 161 -0.35 -1.44 -12.67
C LYS A 161 -0.19 0.09 -12.57
N THR A 162 -0.70 0.70 -11.50
CA THR A 162 -0.55 2.14 -11.27
C THR A 162 0.90 2.53 -11.05
N LYS A 163 1.67 1.72 -10.32
CA LYS A 163 3.11 1.93 -10.12
C LYS A 163 3.89 1.87 -11.43
N GLU A 164 3.61 0.87 -12.27
CA GLU A 164 4.22 0.75 -13.61
C GLU A 164 3.88 1.95 -14.50
N GLN A 165 2.63 2.37 -14.51
CA GLN A 165 2.16 3.50 -15.30
C GLN A 165 2.76 4.83 -14.84
N ASN A 166 2.89 5.04 -13.53
CA ASN A 166 3.56 6.21 -12.97
C ASN A 166 5.07 6.22 -13.27
N ALA A 167 5.71 5.06 -13.26
CA ALA A 167 7.11 4.93 -13.62
C ALA A 167 7.36 5.26 -15.11
N LEU A 168 6.46 4.84 -16.00
CA LEU A 168 6.50 5.21 -17.42
C LEU A 168 6.26 6.72 -17.64
N ASN A 169 5.33 7.30 -16.90
CA ASN A 169 5.00 8.72 -17.00
C ASN A 169 6.07 9.65 -16.37
N ALA A 170 6.90 9.14 -15.48
CA ALA A 170 7.96 9.92 -14.84
C ALA A 170 9.22 10.05 -15.69
N TRP A 171 9.40 9.17 -16.72
CA TRP A 171 10.54 9.26 -17.61
C TRP A 171 10.27 10.31 -18.70
N GLN A 172 11.20 11.25 -18.85
CA GLN A 172 11.20 12.21 -19.98
C GLN A 172 12.45 11.95 -20.80
N PRO A 173 12.34 11.90 -22.14
CA PRO A 173 13.51 11.82 -23.01
C PRO A 173 14.41 13.04 -22.82
N ALA A 174 15.70 12.86 -23.02
CA ALA A 174 16.65 14.00 -23.02
C ALA A 174 16.26 15.02 -24.08
N GLU A 175 16.57 16.28 -23.81
CA GLU A 175 16.35 17.37 -24.79
C GLU A 175 17.06 17.05 -26.10
N VAL A 176 16.39 17.38 -27.21
CA VAL A 176 16.95 17.22 -28.55
C VAL A 176 18.14 18.16 -28.72
N LYS A 177 19.30 17.59 -29.06
CA LYS A 177 20.51 18.36 -29.34
C LYS A 177 20.35 19.20 -30.62
N PRO A 178 21.22 20.23 -30.82
CA PRO A 178 21.23 20.99 -32.05
C PRO A 178 21.38 20.09 -33.29
N ASN A 179 20.81 20.53 -34.40
CA ASN A 179 20.89 19.79 -35.67
C ASN A 179 22.34 19.60 -36.11
N VAL A 180 22.64 18.41 -36.60
CA VAL A 180 23.89 18.08 -37.27
C VAL A 180 23.62 17.79 -38.74
N THR A 181 24.62 17.97 -39.60
CA THR A 181 24.52 17.67 -41.04
C THR A 181 24.81 16.18 -41.30
N ILE A 182 24.40 15.67 -42.45
CA ILE A 182 24.74 14.31 -42.88
C ILE A 182 26.26 14.12 -43.02
N ASP A 183 26.95 15.22 -43.39
CA ASP A 183 28.43 15.22 -43.52
C ASP A 183 29.09 15.12 -42.13
N ASP A 184 28.48 15.69 -41.08
CA ASP A 184 28.98 15.55 -39.71
C ASP A 184 28.78 14.12 -39.19
N PHE A 185 27.65 13.49 -39.51
CA PHE A 185 27.41 12.10 -39.23
C PHE A 185 28.39 11.16 -39.97
N GLY A 186 28.62 11.46 -41.26
CA GLY A 186 29.55 10.73 -42.13
C GLY A 186 31.02 10.75 -41.65
N LYS A 187 31.39 11.68 -40.76
CA LYS A 187 32.74 11.73 -40.14
C LYS A 187 32.89 10.68 -39.03
N MET A 188 31.79 10.13 -38.51
CA MET A 188 31.85 9.09 -37.48
C MET A 188 31.92 7.71 -38.11
N ASP A 189 32.94 6.95 -37.78
CA ASP A 189 33.07 5.55 -38.17
C ASP A 189 32.44 4.63 -37.13
N ILE A 190 31.16 4.32 -37.33
CA ILE A 190 30.40 3.47 -36.44
C ILE A 190 30.35 2.06 -37.00
N ARG A 191 30.78 1.07 -36.21
CA ARG A 191 30.89 -0.33 -36.65
C ARG A 191 30.28 -1.29 -35.64
N VAL A 192 30.07 -2.54 -36.11
CA VAL A 192 29.74 -3.68 -35.26
C VAL A 192 30.99 -4.48 -34.97
N ALA A 193 31.16 -4.93 -33.72
CA ALA A 193 32.23 -5.84 -33.34
C ALA A 193 31.70 -6.94 -32.43
N THR A 194 32.40 -8.10 -32.45
CA THR A 194 32.13 -9.22 -31.54
C THR A 194 33.04 -9.13 -30.31
N ILE A 195 32.49 -9.31 -29.13
CA ILE A 195 33.24 -9.29 -27.87
C ILE A 195 34.01 -10.61 -27.75
N LEU A 196 35.33 -10.54 -27.80
CA LEU A 196 36.23 -11.68 -27.59
C LEU A 196 36.53 -11.92 -26.11
N GLU A 197 36.76 -10.82 -25.37
CA GLU A 197 37.04 -10.88 -23.92
C GLU A 197 36.38 -9.65 -23.27
N CYS A 198 35.88 -9.82 -22.02
CA CYS A 198 35.40 -8.75 -21.21
C CYS A 198 35.83 -8.97 -19.76
N THR A 199 36.60 -8.04 -19.18
CA THR A 199 37.19 -8.14 -17.84
C THR A 199 37.07 -6.83 -17.07
N LYS A 200 37.12 -6.92 -15.75
CA LYS A 200 37.19 -5.72 -14.90
C LYS A 200 38.56 -5.09 -14.95
N VAL A 201 38.64 -3.77 -15.04
CA VAL A 201 39.91 -3.05 -15.00
C VAL A 201 40.43 -3.04 -13.57
N PRO A 202 41.68 -3.49 -13.28
CA PRO A 202 42.25 -3.47 -11.94
C PRO A 202 42.23 -2.08 -11.31
N LYS A 203 41.83 -1.97 -10.04
CA LYS A 203 41.71 -0.70 -9.30
C LYS A 203 40.72 0.31 -9.89
N ALA A 204 39.72 -0.16 -10.64
CA ALA A 204 38.70 0.69 -11.26
C ALA A 204 37.33 -0.01 -11.32
N ASP A 205 36.60 -0.01 -10.20
CA ASP A 205 35.33 -0.75 -10.01
C ASP A 205 34.21 -0.37 -11.00
N LYS A 206 34.33 0.77 -11.67
CA LYS A 206 33.35 1.26 -12.63
C LYS A 206 33.65 0.88 -14.08
N LEU A 207 34.85 0.34 -14.38
CA LEU A 207 35.35 0.13 -15.72
C LEU A 207 35.40 -1.35 -16.10
N LEU A 208 34.92 -1.65 -17.31
CA LEU A 208 35.16 -2.91 -18.01
C LEU A 208 36.10 -2.68 -19.18
N GLN A 209 37.03 -3.59 -19.37
CA GLN A 209 37.92 -3.69 -20.55
C GLN A 209 37.34 -4.74 -21.48
N PHE A 210 37.15 -4.33 -22.72
CA PHE A 210 36.71 -5.19 -23.82
C PHE A 210 37.84 -5.43 -24.79
N LYS A 211 37.97 -6.66 -25.27
CA LYS A 211 38.70 -6.96 -26.52
C LYS A 211 37.66 -7.33 -27.56
N LEU A 212 37.66 -6.59 -28.66
CA LEU A 212 36.69 -6.71 -29.72
C LEU A 212 37.35 -7.23 -31.01
N ASP A 213 36.67 -8.16 -31.67
CA ASP A 213 36.93 -8.46 -33.06
C ASP A 213 36.11 -7.45 -33.91
N ASP A 214 36.81 -6.57 -34.62
CA ASP A 214 36.24 -5.57 -35.52
C ASP A 214 36.52 -5.88 -37.01
N GLY A 215 36.91 -7.10 -37.34
CA GLY A 215 37.20 -7.59 -38.67
C GLY A 215 38.56 -7.14 -39.21
N THR A 216 39.38 -6.40 -38.45
CA THR A 216 40.73 -5.97 -38.92
C THR A 216 41.83 -6.98 -38.71
N GLY A 217 41.53 -8.10 -38.09
CA GLY A 217 42.50 -9.17 -37.77
C GLY A 217 43.30 -8.96 -36.48
N ASN A 218 43.22 -7.77 -35.87
CA ASN A 218 43.85 -7.45 -34.60
C ASN A 218 42.78 -7.04 -33.56
N PRO A 219 42.72 -7.69 -32.39
CA PRO A 219 41.74 -7.36 -31.38
C PRO A 219 41.87 -5.92 -30.91
N ARG A 220 40.76 -5.14 -30.98
CA ARG A 220 40.67 -3.77 -30.52
C ARG A 220 40.34 -3.72 -29.03
N THR A 221 41.07 -2.93 -28.25
CA THR A 221 40.79 -2.73 -26.84
C THR A 221 39.91 -1.48 -26.63
N ILE A 222 38.79 -1.64 -25.96
CA ILE A 222 37.92 -0.51 -25.53
C ILE A 222 37.62 -0.64 -24.03
N VAL A 223 37.66 0.49 -23.34
CA VAL A 223 37.28 0.59 -21.90
C VAL A 223 35.99 1.38 -21.78
N SER A 224 35.02 0.83 -21.05
CA SER A 224 33.71 1.45 -20.84
C SER A 224 33.30 1.47 -19.37
N GLY A 225 32.59 2.55 -18.95
CA GLY A 225 32.16 2.81 -17.57
C GLY A 225 30.91 2.06 -17.13
N ILE A 226 30.68 0.85 -17.61
CA ILE A 226 29.42 0.11 -17.43
C ILE A 226 29.51 -1.06 -16.43
N ALA A 227 30.61 -1.21 -15.71
CA ALA A 227 30.83 -2.35 -14.80
C ALA A 227 29.76 -2.50 -13.72
N LYS A 228 29.15 -1.40 -13.29
CA LYS A 228 28.05 -1.40 -12.31
C LYS A 228 26.83 -2.18 -12.81
N TYR A 229 26.59 -2.17 -14.12
CA TYR A 229 25.39 -2.76 -14.73
C TYR A 229 25.64 -4.17 -15.27
N TYR A 230 26.92 -4.58 -15.41
CA TYR A 230 27.34 -5.87 -15.92
C TYR A 230 28.29 -6.53 -14.91
N THR A 231 27.69 -7.12 -13.87
CA THR A 231 28.43 -7.73 -12.74
C THR A 231 29.18 -9.01 -13.14
N GLU A 232 28.71 -9.69 -14.20
CA GLU A 232 29.28 -10.91 -14.77
C GLU A 232 29.76 -10.63 -16.23
N PRO A 233 30.90 -9.93 -16.39
CA PRO A 233 31.35 -9.47 -17.70
C PRO A 233 31.64 -10.61 -18.69
N GLU A 234 32.00 -11.80 -18.22
CA GLU A 234 32.20 -12.99 -19.00
C GLU A 234 30.95 -13.43 -19.80
N LYS A 235 29.75 -13.12 -19.34
CA LYS A 235 28.50 -13.39 -20.07
C LYS A 235 28.30 -12.50 -21.29
N LEU A 236 29.14 -11.50 -21.46
CA LEU A 236 29.12 -10.63 -22.64
C LEU A 236 29.96 -11.18 -23.79
N VAL A 237 30.84 -12.10 -23.53
CA VAL A 237 31.69 -12.72 -24.55
C VAL A 237 30.83 -13.42 -25.61
N GLY A 238 31.18 -13.24 -26.88
CA GLY A 238 30.45 -13.75 -28.03
C GLY A 238 29.28 -12.85 -28.49
N ARG A 239 28.90 -11.85 -27.71
CA ARG A 239 27.87 -10.88 -28.13
C ARG A 239 28.46 -9.84 -29.07
N GLN A 240 27.61 -9.30 -29.96
CA GLN A 240 27.94 -8.15 -30.80
C GLN A 240 27.57 -6.84 -30.16
N VAL A 241 28.36 -5.80 -30.40
CA VAL A 241 28.14 -4.44 -29.92
C VAL A 241 28.45 -3.42 -31.01
N CYS A 242 27.73 -2.29 -30.97
CA CYS A 242 28.01 -1.14 -31.80
C CYS A 242 29.04 -0.23 -31.12
N PHE A 243 30.02 0.27 -31.86
CA PHE A 243 31.06 1.13 -31.33
C PHE A 243 31.51 2.18 -32.35
N ILE A 244 32.09 3.27 -31.87
CA ILE A 244 32.76 4.26 -32.71
C ILE A 244 34.23 3.93 -32.79
N ALA A 245 34.73 3.70 -34.03
CA ALA A 245 36.04 3.20 -34.30
C ALA A 245 37.12 4.28 -34.41
N ASN A 246 36.75 5.48 -34.86
CA ASN A 246 37.67 6.57 -35.19
C ASN A 246 37.86 7.64 -34.11
N PHE A 247 37.53 7.32 -32.83
CA PHE A 247 37.99 8.16 -31.75
C PHE A 247 39.49 8.00 -31.48
N PRO A 248 40.22 9.11 -31.20
CA PRO A 248 41.61 9.02 -30.85
C PRO A 248 41.81 8.16 -29.60
N PRO A 249 42.88 7.31 -29.56
CA PRO A 249 43.18 6.48 -28.43
C PRO A 249 43.30 7.28 -27.14
N ARG A 250 42.70 6.78 -26.04
CA ARG A 250 42.70 7.46 -24.73
C ARG A 250 43.09 6.48 -23.61
N LYS A 251 44.03 6.89 -22.77
CA LYS A 251 44.38 6.08 -21.57
C LYS A 251 43.39 6.28 -20.44
N LEU A 252 42.76 5.17 -19.99
CA LEU A 252 41.86 5.12 -18.86
C LEU A 252 42.38 4.14 -17.81
N LYS A 253 42.83 4.64 -16.68
CA LYS A 253 43.43 3.86 -15.58
C LYS A 253 44.54 2.89 -16.03
N GLY A 254 45.40 3.38 -16.95
CA GLY A 254 46.54 2.62 -17.45
C GLY A 254 46.26 1.74 -18.67
N VAL A 255 45.00 1.56 -19.08
CA VAL A 255 44.58 0.83 -20.27
C VAL A 255 44.29 1.81 -21.40
N GLU A 256 44.83 1.56 -22.61
CA GLU A 256 44.50 2.35 -23.78
C GLU A 256 43.18 1.89 -24.40
N SER A 257 42.23 2.81 -24.50
CA SER A 257 40.94 2.59 -25.16
C SER A 257 40.98 3.16 -26.57
N GLN A 258 40.67 2.36 -27.56
CA GLN A 258 40.75 2.65 -28.99
C GLN A 258 39.40 2.81 -29.66
N GLY A 259 38.49 3.58 -29.00
CA GLY A 259 37.13 3.82 -29.47
C GLY A 259 36.15 3.92 -28.32
N MET A 260 34.86 3.91 -28.64
CA MET A 260 33.78 4.02 -27.65
C MET A 260 32.65 3.04 -28.00
N ILE A 261 32.28 2.16 -27.08
CA ILE A 261 31.10 1.30 -27.18
C ILE A 261 29.84 2.16 -26.99
N LEU A 262 28.85 1.97 -27.84
CA LEU A 262 27.56 2.65 -27.75
C LEU A 262 26.64 1.96 -26.75
N SER A 263 26.00 2.77 -25.94
CA SER A 263 24.99 2.31 -24.99
C SER A 263 23.84 3.31 -24.93
N ALA A 264 22.62 2.80 -24.72
CA ALA A 264 21.47 3.60 -24.38
C ALA A 264 21.35 3.72 -22.85
N GLU A 265 20.98 4.88 -22.35
CA GLU A 265 20.62 5.07 -20.95
C GLU A 265 19.11 4.87 -20.79
N ASP A 266 18.75 3.88 -19.96
CA ASP A 266 17.37 3.58 -19.61
C ASP A 266 16.84 4.62 -18.60
N LYS A 267 15.53 4.67 -18.42
CA LYS A 267 14.83 5.53 -17.45
C LYS A 267 15.36 5.46 -16.00
N ASP A 268 15.94 4.35 -15.63
CA ASP A 268 16.53 4.11 -14.29
C ASP A 268 18.05 4.46 -14.25
N GLY A 269 18.56 5.12 -15.28
CA GLY A 269 19.98 5.45 -15.43
C GLY A 269 20.86 4.22 -15.72
N ARG A 270 20.25 3.10 -16.11
CA ARG A 270 20.96 1.89 -16.49
C ARG A 270 21.48 2.02 -17.91
N LEU A 271 22.76 1.74 -18.11
CA LEU A 271 23.36 1.72 -19.45
C LEU A 271 23.18 0.32 -20.07
N VAL A 272 22.54 0.29 -21.23
CA VAL A 272 22.27 -0.92 -22.03
C VAL A 272 23.09 -0.88 -23.30
N LEU A 273 23.88 -1.92 -23.58
CA LEU A 273 24.70 -2.00 -24.80
C LEU A 273 23.81 -2.01 -26.05
N LEU A 274 24.16 -1.23 -27.06
CA LEU A 274 23.54 -1.30 -28.37
C LEU A 274 24.10 -2.50 -29.13
N THR A 275 23.21 -3.36 -29.59
CA THR A 275 23.53 -4.58 -30.35
C THR A 275 22.69 -4.62 -31.61
N PRO A 276 23.21 -5.15 -32.74
CA PRO A 276 22.37 -5.41 -33.90
C PRO A 276 21.30 -6.48 -33.56
N SER A 277 20.16 -6.44 -34.23
CA SER A 277 19.07 -7.42 -34.05
C SER A 277 19.45 -8.82 -34.56
N ASP A 278 20.27 -8.85 -35.60
CA ASP A 278 20.78 -10.08 -36.22
C ASP A 278 22.30 -10.08 -36.20
N VAL A 279 22.88 -11.29 -36.26
CA VAL A 279 24.33 -11.44 -36.31
C VAL A 279 24.85 -11.00 -37.69
N VAL A 280 25.77 -10.05 -37.69
CA VAL A 280 26.44 -9.54 -38.88
C VAL A 280 27.95 -9.82 -38.80
N ALA A 281 28.66 -9.69 -39.93
CA ALA A 281 30.11 -9.82 -39.92
C ALA A 281 30.77 -8.72 -39.05
N PRO A 282 31.78 -9.05 -38.22
CA PRO A 282 32.55 -8.04 -37.50
C PRO A 282 33.16 -7.02 -38.47
N GLY A 283 33.10 -5.73 -38.07
CA GLY A 283 33.59 -4.60 -38.93
C GLY A 283 32.54 -4.00 -39.86
N CYS A 284 31.31 -4.56 -39.91
CA CYS A 284 30.23 -3.92 -40.70
C CYS A 284 29.96 -2.50 -40.23
N ASN A 285 29.82 -1.59 -41.20
CA ASN A 285 29.48 -0.18 -40.94
C ASN A 285 28.02 -0.05 -40.56
N ILE A 286 27.76 0.94 -39.70
CA ILE A 286 26.42 1.43 -39.34
C ILE A 286 26.26 2.81 -39.98
N GLY A 287 25.25 2.95 -40.82
CA GLY A 287 24.98 4.18 -41.55
C GLY A 287 23.51 4.49 -41.63
#